data_4fd156952bbc71cf15f7e687eb5a75ea
#
_entry.id   4fd156952bbc71cf15f7e687eb5a75ea
#
_cell.length_a   1.000
_cell.length_b   1.000
_cell.length_c   1.000
_cell.angle_alpha   90.00
_cell.angle_beta   90.00
_cell.angle_gamma   90.00
#
_symmetry.space_group_name_H-M   'P 1'
#
loop_
_entity.id
_entity.type
_entity.pdbx_description
1 polymer ?
#
loop_
_entity_poly.entity_id
_entity_poly.type
_entity_poly.pdbx_seq_one_letter_code
_entity_poly.pdbx_strand_id
1 'polypeptide(L)'
;MKDENGFKPFIPANKVVPELTWVSIVLGILLAVLFGAANAYLGLRVGMTVSASIPAAVISMGVIRVILKRDSILENNMVQTIGSAGESVAAGAIFTLPALFMWMSEWNEGAPSLVEIALIALCGGVLGVLFMIPLRQALIVKEHGTLPSG
;
A
#
# COMPACT_ATOMS: atom_id res chain seq x y z
N MET A 1 -22.65 19.78 -13.19
CA MET A 1 -23.37 18.52 -13.24
C MET A 1 -23.92 18.26 -11.83
N LYS A 2 -25.21 18.31 -11.64
CA LYS A 2 -25.85 17.84 -10.42
C LYS A 2 -25.94 16.33 -10.57
N ASP A 3 -25.20 15.58 -9.77
CA ASP A 3 -25.34 14.14 -9.74
C ASP A 3 -26.72 13.81 -9.17
N GLU A 4 -27.49 13.03 -9.90
CA GLU A 4 -28.90 12.69 -9.61
C GLU A 4 -29.10 11.95 -8.27
N ASN A 5 -28.03 11.59 -7.58
CA ASN A 5 -28.09 10.81 -6.32
C ASN A 5 -27.82 11.62 -5.04
N GLY A 6 -27.81 12.94 -5.08
CA GLY A 6 -27.66 13.76 -3.87
C GLY A 6 -26.31 13.62 -3.14
N PHE A 7 -25.34 12.91 -3.71
CA PHE A 7 -24.03 12.72 -3.13
C PHE A 7 -23.24 14.05 -3.16
N LYS A 8 -22.87 14.53 -1.98
CA LYS A 8 -22.06 15.73 -1.83
C LYS A 8 -20.64 15.29 -1.43
N PRO A 9 -19.67 15.33 -2.36
CA PRO A 9 -18.30 14.91 -2.03
C PRO A 9 -17.71 15.83 -0.95
N PHE A 10 -16.92 15.25 -0.06
CA PHE A 10 -16.27 15.99 1.02
C PHE A 10 -15.32 17.08 0.50
N ILE A 11 -14.64 16.79 -0.62
CA ILE A 11 -13.82 17.76 -1.34
C ILE A 11 -14.51 18.01 -2.68
N PRO A 12 -15.08 19.21 -2.90
CA PRO A 12 -15.73 19.54 -4.18
C PRO A 12 -14.70 19.64 -5.31
N ALA A 13 -15.10 19.24 -6.51
CA ALA A 13 -14.22 19.15 -7.69
C ALA A 13 -13.55 20.50 -8.10
N ASN A 14 -14.08 21.61 -7.62
CA ASN A 14 -13.53 22.95 -7.87
C ASN A 14 -12.40 23.34 -6.88
N LYS A 15 -12.16 22.53 -5.84
CA LYS A 15 -11.12 22.80 -4.86
C LYS A 15 -9.87 21.97 -5.18
N VAL A 16 -8.82 22.63 -5.63
CA VAL A 16 -7.51 22.01 -5.84
C VAL A 16 -6.82 21.90 -4.48
N VAL A 17 -6.68 20.67 -3.99
CA VAL A 17 -5.96 20.38 -2.73
C VAL A 17 -4.69 19.61 -3.10
N PRO A 18 -3.53 19.94 -2.52
CA PRO A 18 -2.31 19.18 -2.79
C PRO A 18 -2.46 17.74 -2.28
N GLU A 19 -2.24 16.78 -3.17
CA GLU A 19 -2.28 15.34 -2.86
C GLU A 19 -0.88 14.78 -2.76
N LEU A 20 -0.06 15.05 -3.77
CA LEU A 20 1.29 14.51 -3.93
C LEU A 20 2.31 15.62 -3.63
N THR A 21 2.76 15.67 -2.39
CA THR A 21 3.82 16.58 -1.99
C THR A 21 5.12 15.79 -1.75
N TRP A 22 6.26 16.44 -1.94
CA TRP A 22 7.56 15.81 -1.64
C TRP A 22 7.63 15.30 -0.20
N VAL A 23 6.96 15.99 0.73
CA VAL A 23 6.91 15.58 2.14
C VAL A 23 6.10 14.29 2.29
N SER A 24 4.95 14.19 1.64
CA SER A 24 4.14 12.96 1.70
C SER A 24 4.85 11.76 1.08
N ILE A 25 5.60 11.97 0.00
CA ILE A 25 6.39 10.92 -0.65
C ILE A 25 7.52 10.44 0.27
N VAL A 26 8.33 11.37 0.78
CA VAL A 26 9.47 11.03 1.64
C VAL A 26 9.01 10.37 2.94
N LEU A 27 7.97 10.91 3.57
CA LEU A 27 7.42 10.33 4.79
C LEU A 27 6.81 8.94 4.51
N GLY A 28 6.09 8.80 3.41
CA GLY A 28 5.53 7.51 2.99
C GLY A 28 6.60 6.46 2.75
N ILE A 29 7.70 6.81 2.06
CA ILE A 29 8.83 5.90 1.84
C ILE A 29 9.50 5.51 3.15
N LEU A 30 9.73 6.46 4.05
CA LEU A 30 10.30 6.17 5.38
C LEU A 30 9.43 5.17 6.15
N LEU A 31 8.12 5.39 6.17
CA LEU A 31 7.19 4.48 6.82
C LEU A 31 7.11 3.13 6.11
N ALA A 32 7.18 3.10 4.78
CA ALA A 32 7.20 1.86 4.00
C ALA A 32 8.42 0.98 4.35
N VAL A 33 9.60 1.58 4.45
CA VAL A 33 10.83 0.88 4.85
C VAL A 33 10.74 0.42 6.31
N LEU A 34 10.29 1.28 7.21
CA LEU A 34 10.18 0.97 8.63
C LEU A 34 9.22 -0.19 8.88
N PHE A 35 8.00 -0.08 8.36
CA PHE A 35 6.98 -1.11 8.57
C PHE A 35 7.23 -2.37 7.74
N GLY A 36 7.82 -2.24 6.55
CA GLY A 36 8.28 -3.38 5.76
C GLY A 36 9.33 -4.19 6.51
N ALA A 37 10.35 -3.54 7.08
CA ALA A 37 11.38 -4.19 7.87
C ALA A 37 10.82 -4.82 9.16
N ALA A 38 9.93 -4.11 9.86
CA ALA A 38 9.28 -4.61 11.06
C ALA A 38 8.43 -5.86 10.76
N ASN A 39 7.64 -5.84 9.68
CA ASN A 39 6.85 -6.98 9.26
C ASN A 39 7.72 -8.14 8.78
N ALA A 40 8.81 -7.88 8.06
CA ALA A 40 9.76 -8.92 7.69
C ALA A 40 10.35 -9.61 8.92
N TYR A 41 10.76 -8.85 9.92
CA TYR A 41 11.28 -9.41 11.17
C TYR A 41 10.22 -10.23 11.91
N LEU A 42 9.02 -9.70 12.08
CA LEU A 42 7.93 -10.39 12.77
C LEU A 42 7.49 -11.65 12.01
N GLY A 43 7.36 -11.55 10.70
CA GLY A 43 6.96 -12.70 9.88
C GLY A 43 7.95 -13.85 9.94
N LEU A 44 9.24 -13.56 9.91
CA LEU A 44 10.29 -14.58 10.04
C LEU A 44 10.41 -15.17 11.45
N ARG A 45 10.07 -14.41 12.49
CA ARG A 45 10.17 -14.86 13.88
C ARG A 45 8.91 -15.55 14.39
N VAL A 46 7.75 -15.03 14.03
CA VAL A 46 6.45 -15.42 14.61
C VAL A 46 5.52 -16.05 13.57
N GLY A 47 5.83 -15.92 12.29
CA GLY A 47 4.98 -16.42 11.21
C GLY A 47 3.72 -15.57 10.98
N MET A 48 3.68 -14.36 11.52
CA MET A 48 2.54 -13.44 11.40
C MET A 48 2.98 -12.08 10.89
N THR A 49 2.11 -11.42 10.16
CA THR A 49 2.27 -10.03 9.74
C THR A 49 1.23 -9.16 10.44
N VAL A 50 1.58 -7.91 10.72
CA VAL A 50 0.69 -6.95 11.39
C VAL A 50 0.39 -5.82 10.41
N SER A 51 -0.88 -5.45 10.30
CA SER A 51 -1.26 -4.31 9.44
C SER A 51 -0.69 -3.00 10.00
N ALA A 52 0.12 -2.35 9.20
CA ALA A 52 0.73 -1.06 9.52
C ALA A 52 -0.09 0.14 9.01
N SER A 53 -1.22 -0.10 8.34
CA SER A 53 -2.05 0.97 7.76
C SER A 53 -2.56 1.96 8.81
N ILE A 54 -2.99 1.46 9.97
CA ILE A 54 -3.48 2.30 11.07
C ILE A 54 -2.33 3.09 11.72
N PRO A 55 -1.22 2.47 12.16
CA PRO A 55 -0.07 3.20 12.68
C PRO A 55 0.49 4.21 11.67
N ALA A 56 0.57 3.85 10.39
CA ALA A 56 1.02 4.77 9.34
C ALA A 56 0.13 6.01 9.24
N ALA A 57 -1.19 5.83 9.27
CA ALA A 57 -2.14 6.93 9.24
C ALA A 57 -2.01 7.86 10.46
N VAL A 58 -1.86 7.29 11.66
CA VAL A 58 -1.71 8.07 12.90
C VAL A 58 -0.39 8.87 12.90
N ILE A 59 0.72 8.24 12.53
CA ILE A 59 2.02 8.90 12.44
C ILE A 59 1.99 10.00 11.38
N SER A 60 1.43 9.70 10.20
CA SER A 60 1.27 10.64 9.11
C SER A 60 0.45 11.86 9.54
N MET A 61 -0.70 11.62 10.18
CA MET A 61 -1.54 12.71 10.69
C MET A 61 -0.81 13.55 11.73
N GLY A 62 -0.07 12.93 12.65
CA GLY A 62 0.74 13.62 13.63
C GLY A 62 1.81 14.50 12.97
N VAL A 63 2.56 13.97 12.02
CA VAL A 63 3.62 14.73 11.33
C VAL A 63 3.03 15.87 10.48
N ILE A 64 2.03 15.60 9.66
CA ILE A 64 1.46 16.59 8.75
C ILE A 64 0.75 17.70 9.53
N ARG A 65 -0.04 17.34 10.54
CA ARG A 65 -0.82 18.33 11.30
C ARG A 65 0.02 19.10 12.31
N VAL A 66 0.89 18.43 13.06
CA VAL A 66 1.65 19.05 14.16
C VAL A 66 2.91 19.74 13.65
N ILE A 67 3.70 19.07 12.79
CA ILE A 67 4.99 19.61 12.33
C ILE A 67 4.79 20.57 11.15
N LEU A 68 4.01 20.18 10.15
CA LEU A 68 3.81 21.00 8.95
C LEU A 68 2.65 21.99 9.08
N LYS A 69 1.84 21.86 10.14
CA LYS A 69 0.66 22.71 10.40
C LYS A 69 -0.29 22.78 9.20
N ARG A 70 -0.41 21.69 8.47
CA ARG A 70 -1.29 21.52 7.33
C ARG A 70 -2.39 20.54 7.67
N ASP A 71 -3.59 20.80 7.19
CA ASP A 71 -4.75 19.92 7.38
C ASP A 71 -5.16 19.37 6.02
N SER A 72 -4.36 18.45 5.49
CA SER A 72 -4.60 17.81 4.20
C SER A 72 -4.88 16.32 4.41
N ILE A 73 -6.14 15.93 4.23
CA ILE A 73 -6.57 14.54 4.28
C ILE A 73 -5.94 13.74 3.12
N LEU A 74 -5.77 14.38 1.96
CA LEU A 74 -5.22 13.72 0.78
C LEU A 74 -3.73 13.40 0.94
N GLU A 75 -2.94 14.32 1.51
CA GLU A 75 -1.53 14.06 1.83
C GLU A 75 -1.40 12.91 2.83
N ASN A 76 -2.25 12.88 3.86
CA ASN A 76 -2.27 11.81 4.85
C ASN A 76 -2.61 10.45 4.23
N ASN A 77 -3.61 10.41 3.37
CA ASN A 77 -4.00 9.20 2.65
C ASN A 77 -2.87 8.70 1.73
N MET A 78 -2.15 9.62 1.07
CA MET A 78 -1.01 9.27 0.24
C MET A 78 0.14 8.66 1.06
N VAL A 79 0.49 9.24 2.20
CA VAL A 79 1.51 8.69 3.10
C VAL A 79 1.10 7.30 3.61
N GLN A 80 -0.15 7.13 4.00
CA GLN A 80 -0.68 5.84 4.43
C GLN A 80 -0.60 4.79 3.31
N THR A 81 -0.96 5.16 2.10
CA THR A 81 -0.95 4.25 0.95
C THR A 81 0.47 3.81 0.60
N ILE A 82 1.43 4.74 0.56
CA ILE A 82 2.84 4.43 0.30
C ILE A 82 3.41 3.57 1.44
N GLY A 83 3.10 3.91 2.69
CA GLY A 83 3.53 3.17 3.88
C GLY A 83 3.02 1.72 3.89
N SER A 84 1.76 1.51 3.57
CA SER A 84 1.16 0.18 3.51
C SER A 84 1.64 -0.66 2.32
N ALA A 85 2.12 -0.03 1.25
CA ALA A 85 2.73 -0.77 0.14
C ALA A 85 4.00 -1.52 0.57
N GLY A 86 4.86 -0.91 1.40
CA GLY A 86 6.04 -1.57 1.95
C GLY A 86 5.69 -2.78 2.83
N GLU A 87 4.67 -2.66 3.65
CA GLU A 87 4.11 -3.76 4.43
C GLU A 87 3.63 -4.91 3.54
N SER A 88 2.86 -4.61 2.50
CA SER A 88 2.29 -5.61 1.59
C SER A 88 3.37 -6.38 0.83
N VAL A 89 4.44 -5.70 0.39
CA VAL A 89 5.60 -6.33 -0.25
C VAL A 89 6.31 -7.26 0.73
N ALA A 90 6.56 -6.80 1.97
CA ALA A 90 7.19 -7.62 2.99
C ALA A 90 6.35 -8.86 3.34
N ALA A 91 5.04 -8.71 3.51
CA ALA A 91 4.12 -9.81 3.77
C ALA A 91 4.12 -10.83 2.62
N GLY A 92 4.04 -10.37 1.37
CA GLY A 92 4.14 -11.23 0.20
C GLY A 92 5.46 -12.02 0.16
N ALA A 93 6.58 -11.34 0.35
CA ALA A 93 7.90 -11.96 0.33
C ALA A 93 8.08 -13.04 1.41
N ILE A 94 7.61 -12.79 2.63
CA ILE A 94 7.77 -13.72 3.77
C ILE A 94 7.07 -15.06 3.51
N PHE A 95 5.90 -15.03 2.86
CA PHE A 95 5.15 -16.26 2.60
C PHE A 95 5.59 -16.98 1.32
N THR A 96 6.14 -16.28 0.35
CA THR A 96 6.50 -16.87 -0.95
C THR A 96 7.96 -17.29 -1.04
N LEU A 97 8.90 -16.51 -0.49
CA LEU A 97 10.34 -16.81 -0.60
C LEU A 97 10.73 -18.16 0.05
N PRO A 98 10.25 -18.53 1.24
CA PRO A 98 10.60 -19.83 1.82
C PRO A 98 10.22 -21.01 0.92
N ALA A 99 9.04 -20.96 0.28
CA ALA A 99 8.61 -21.99 -0.65
C ALA A 99 9.53 -22.06 -1.89
N LEU A 100 9.96 -20.91 -2.41
CA LEU A 100 10.89 -20.84 -3.52
C LEU A 100 12.25 -21.46 -3.16
N PHE A 101 12.79 -21.14 -2.00
CA PHE A 101 14.05 -21.70 -1.51
C PHE A 101 13.97 -23.22 -1.33
N MET A 102 12.85 -23.74 -0.81
CA MET A 102 12.64 -25.18 -0.66
C MET A 102 12.62 -25.88 -2.02
N TRP A 103 11.91 -25.33 -3.00
CA TRP A 103 11.83 -25.91 -4.34
C TRP A 103 13.18 -25.93 -5.05
N MET A 104 13.92 -24.81 -5.01
CA MET A 104 15.22 -24.75 -5.65
C MET A 104 16.25 -25.69 -5.02
N SER A 105 16.16 -25.92 -3.72
CA SER A 105 17.02 -26.89 -3.04
C SER A 105 16.74 -28.34 -3.48
N GLU A 106 15.49 -28.69 -3.79
CA GLU A 106 15.12 -30.01 -4.31
C GLU A 106 15.63 -30.24 -5.75
N TRP A 107 15.72 -29.20 -6.55
CA TRP A 107 16.18 -29.29 -7.93
C TRP A 107 17.70 -29.13 -8.10
N ASN A 108 18.42 -29.07 -6.98
CA ASN A 108 19.87 -28.86 -6.95
C ASN A 108 20.35 -27.59 -7.67
N GLU A 109 19.45 -26.62 -7.81
CA GLU A 109 19.74 -25.28 -8.30
C GLU A 109 20.18 -24.39 -7.13
N GLY A 110 21.08 -23.45 -7.39
CA GLY A 110 21.54 -22.51 -6.37
C GLY A 110 20.40 -21.58 -5.91
N ALA A 111 20.61 -20.91 -4.78
CA ALA A 111 19.64 -19.90 -4.31
C ALA A 111 19.38 -18.82 -5.37
N PRO A 112 18.13 -18.33 -5.51
CA PRO A 112 17.80 -17.32 -6.49
C PRO A 112 18.60 -16.04 -6.23
N SER A 113 19.04 -15.39 -7.30
CA SER A 113 19.74 -14.13 -7.18
C SER A 113 18.81 -13.01 -6.74
N LEU A 114 19.35 -12.01 -6.06
CA LEU A 114 18.58 -10.82 -5.63
C LEU A 114 17.87 -10.14 -6.81
N VAL A 115 18.49 -10.17 -8.01
CA VAL A 115 17.93 -9.58 -9.23
C VAL A 115 16.70 -10.35 -9.71
N GLU A 116 16.75 -11.68 -9.68
CA GLU A 116 15.61 -12.52 -10.06
C GLU A 116 14.42 -12.28 -9.12
N ILE A 117 14.66 -12.26 -7.81
CA ILE A 117 13.62 -11.95 -6.81
C ILE A 117 13.02 -10.55 -7.05
N ALA A 118 13.85 -9.56 -7.32
CA ALA A 118 13.41 -8.19 -7.59
C ALA A 118 12.58 -8.10 -8.88
N LEU A 119 12.98 -8.81 -9.95
CA LEU A 119 12.21 -8.86 -11.20
C LEU A 119 10.86 -9.53 -11.01
N ILE A 120 10.80 -10.64 -10.31
CA ILE A 120 9.56 -11.35 -10.00
C ILE A 120 8.61 -10.44 -9.20
N ALA A 121 9.13 -9.76 -8.18
CA ALA A 121 8.35 -8.83 -7.37
C ALA A 121 7.83 -7.64 -8.19
N LEU A 122 8.65 -7.10 -9.10
CA LEU A 122 8.26 -6.01 -9.98
C LEU A 122 7.18 -6.46 -10.98
N CYS A 123 7.34 -7.61 -11.60
CA CYS A 123 6.33 -8.18 -12.50
C CYS A 123 5.00 -8.45 -11.77
N GLY A 124 5.06 -8.99 -10.55
CA GLY A 124 3.89 -9.21 -9.71
C GLY A 124 3.19 -7.89 -9.35
N GLY A 125 3.95 -6.85 -9.03
CA GLY A 125 3.41 -5.52 -8.75
C GLY A 125 2.70 -4.90 -9.95
N VAL A 126 3.31 -4.96 -11.13
CA VAL A 126 2.69 -4.48 -12.39
C VAL A 126 1.41 -5.24 -12.70
N LEU A 127 1.43 -6.57 -12.57
CA LEU A 127 0.25 -7.41 -12.75
C LEU A 127 -0.87 -7.04 -11.78
N GLY A 128 -0.55 -6.84 -10.50
CA GLY A 128 -1.50 -6.41 -9.48
C GLY A 128 -2.19 -5.09 -9.83
N VAL A 129 -1.43 -4.10 -10.30
CA VAL A 129 -1.99 -2.81 -10.76
C VAL A 129 -2.90 -3.00 -11.97
N LEU A 130 -2.48 -3.79 -12.97
CA LEU A 130 -3.29 -4.05 -14.16
C LEU A 130 -4.61 -4.74 -13.83
N PHE A 131 -4.60 -5.70 -12.91
CA PHE A 131 -5.82 -6.35 -12.44
C PHE A 131 -6.73 -5.40 -11.65
N MET A 132 -6.16 -4.48 -10.90
CA MET A 132 -6.93 -3.55 -10.05
C MET A 132 -7.72 -2.54 -10.88
N ILE A 133 -7.26 -2.17 -12.07
CA ILE A 133 -7.95 -1.18 -12.92
C ILE A 133 -9.38 -1.62 -13.28
N PRO A 134 -9.61 -2.80 -13.92
CA PRO A 134 -10.97 -3.24 -14.25
C PRO A 134 -11.79 -3.58 -12.99
N LEU A 135 -11.15 -4.13 -11.96
CA LEU A 135 -11.81 -4.49 -10.71
C LEU A 135 -12.36 -3.26 -9.98
N ARG A 136 -11.56 -2.19 -9.90
CA ARG A 136 -11.99 -0.91 -9.33
C ARG A 136 -13.18 -0.34 -10.09
N GLN A 137 -13.15 -0.38 -11.42
CA GLN A 137 -14.24 0.13 -12.22
C GLN A 137 -15.53 -0.66 -12.01
N ALA A 138 -15.43 -1.98 -11.89
CA ALA A 138 -16.59 -2.85 -11.64
C ALA A 138 -17.15 -2.63 -10.22
N LEU A 139 -16.31 -2.76 -9.20
CA LEU A 139 -16.74 -2.80 -7.80
C LEU A 139 -17.03 -1.40 -7.21
N ILE A 140 -16.25 -0.40 -7.54
CA ILE A 140 -16.37 0.93 -6.90
C ILE A 140 -17.29 1.85 -7.71
N VAL A 141 -17.25 1.79 -9.04
CA VAL A 141 -17.99 2.71 -9.89
C VAL A 141 -19.36 2.17 -10.26
N LYS A 142 -19.45 0.88 -10.71
CA LYS A 142 -20.71 0.30 -11.19
C LYS A 142 -21.58 -0.26 -10.07
N GLU A 143 -20.97 -0.90 -9.07
CA GLU A 143 -21.67 -1.54 -7.95
C GLU A 143 -21.76 -0.62 -6.71
N HIS A 144 -21.57 0.68 -6.90
CA HIS A 144 -21.63 1.65 -5.83
C HIS A 144 -23.01 1.66 -5.16
N GLY A 145 -23.06 1.30 -3.88
CA GLY A 145 -24.29 1.25 -3.10
C GLY A 145 -25.00 -0.10 -3.04
N THR A 146 -24.54 -1.10 -3.78
CA THR A 146 -25.06 -2.48 -3.70
C THR A 146 -24.21 -3.38 -2.81
N LEU A 147 -22.94 -3.03 -2.64
CA LEU A 147 -22.04 -3.72 -1.72
C LEU A 147 -22.24 -3.19 -0.30
N PRO A 148 -22.32 -4.08 0.73
CA PRO A 148 -22.38 -3.63 2.11
C PRO A 148 -21.12 -2.80 2.39
N SER A 149 -21.34 -1.52 2.69
CA SER A 149 -20.28 -0.65 3.18
C SER A 149 -19.87 -1.17 4.56
N GLY A 150 -18.71 -1.83 4.62
CA GLY A 150 -18.08 -2.18 5.89
C GLY A 150 -17.67 -0.94 6.65
#